data_027054da799fdd86a8c434cee1735a0e
#
_entry.id   027054da799fdd86a8c434cee1735a0e
#
_cell.length_a   1.000
_cell.length_b   1.000
_cell.length_c   1.000
_cell.angle_alpha   90.00
_cell.angle_beta   90.00
_cell.angle_gamma   90.00
#
_symmetry.space_group_name_H-M   'P 1'
#
loop_
_entity.id
_entity.type
_entity.pdbx_description
1 polymer ?
#
loop_
_entity_poly.entity_id
_entity_poly.type
_entity_poly.pdbx_seq_one_letter_code
_entity_poly.pdbx_strand_id
1 'polypeptide(L)'
;MASEQQTVVVVGGSSGVGLETVRRLAASGARVIATGRDNGKLQEAIGGLGANVSGAAFDACDRGALDAFFEKTGPVDHLVLTLSGGEGAGEFAQLDLQSLRRGFEAKFWPQLEAAQAGARVLRKGGSLTFVTAISARNSLPGTAGLAAINGAIEAMVGSLARELKPSRVNAVSPGLIDTPWWNRVPTAMKDDLFRQQVETLPVGRVGQPQDVAHAIQFLIENGYTTGTVIECDGGLRLV
;
A
#
# COMPACT_ATOMS: atom_id res chain seq x y z
N MET A 1 -7.33 21.08 -24.90
CA MET A 1 -6.01 20.37 -24.89
C MET A 1 -6.26 19.03 -24.24
N ALA A 2 -5.91 17.91 -24.89
CA ALA A 2 -5.99 16.60 -24.23
C ALA A 2 -5.07 16.64 -23.01
N SER A 3 -5.59 16.27 -21.82
CA SER A 3 -4.75 16.16 -20.64
C SER A 3 -3.67 15.11 -20.92
N GLU A 4 -2.42 15.45 -20.64
CA GLU A 4 -1.32 14.49 -20.78
C GLU A 4 -1.62 13.27 -19.90
N GLN A 5 -1.46 12.05 -20.45
CA GLN A 5 -1.76 10.82 -19.75
C GLN A 5 -0.82 10.67 -18.54
N GLN A 6 -1.37 10.66 -17.34
CA GLN A 6 -0.59 10.53 -16.12
C GLN A 6 0.05 9.14 -16.00
N THR A 7 1.31 9.10 -15.56
CA THR A 7 2.04 7.87 -15.28
C THR A 7 2.02 7.57 -13.78
N VAL A 8 1.50 6.40 -13.42
CA VAL A 8 1.42 5.93 -12.04
C VAL A 8 2.25 4.66 -11.88
N VAL A 9 3.11 4.63 -10.87
CA VAL A 9 3.82 3.40 -10.46
C VAL A 9 3.16 2.85 -9.21
N VAL A 10 2.79 1.54 -9.23
CA VAL A 10 2.24 0.82 -8.08
C VAL A 10 3.24 -0.26 -7.66
N VAL A 11 3.99 -0.01 -6.59
CA VAL A 11 4.94 -0.97 -6.03
C VAL A 11 4.17 -1.97 -5.15
N GLY A 12 4.20 -3.25 -5.55
CA GLY A 12 3.35 -4.30 -4.96
C GLY A 12 2.03 -4.49 -5.72
N GLY A 13 1.98 -4.18 -7.02
CA GLY A 13 0.79 -4.19 -7.88
C GLY A 13 0.31 -5.58 -8.36
N SER A 14 0.88 -6.69 -7.89
CA SER A 14 0.57 -8.03 -8.40
C SER A 14 -0.57 -8.75 -7.67
N SER A 15 -1.10 -8.20 -6.58
CA SER A 15 -2.19 -8.84 -5.81
C SER A 15 -2.91 -7.84 -4.89
N GLY A 16 -4.06 -8.26 -4.34
CA GLY A 16 -4.78 -7.55 -3.28
C GLY A 16 -5.06 -6.08 -3.61
N VAL A 17 -4.81 -5.20 -2.64
CA VAL A 17 -5.03 -3.76 -2.77
C VAL A 17 -4.22 -3.16 -3.93
N GLY A 18 -2.95 -3.58 -4.09
CA GLY A 18 -2.11 -3.07 -5.18
C GLY A 18 -2.66 -3.38 -6.55
N LEU A 19 -3.06 -4.63 -6.80
CA LEU A 19 -3.64 -5.04 -8.08
C LEU A 19 -4.96 -4.32 -8.36
N GLU A 20 -5.81 -4.17 -7.35
CA GLU A 20 -7.06 -3.45 -7.52
C GLU A 20 -6.84 -1.96 -7.81
N THR A 21 -5.80 -1.38 -7.19
CA THR A 21 -5.36 -0.01 -7.52
C THR A 21 -4.90 0.08 -8.97
N VAL A 22 -4.13 -0.90 -9.47
CA VAL A 22 -3.73 -0.96 -10.89
C VAL A 22 -4.95 -1.00 -11.81
N ARG A 23 -5.92 -1.89 -11.54
CA ARG A 23 -7.15 -2.02 -12.34
C ARG A 23 -7.92 -0.70 -12.40
N ARG A 24 -8.11 -0.09 -11.24
CA ARG A 24 -8.90 1.13 -11.11
C ARG A 24 -8.26 2.31 -11.82
N LEU A 25 -6.96 2.51 -11.65
CA LEU A 25 -6.22 3.58 -12.31
C LEU A 25 -6.09 3.36 -13.82
N ALA A 26 -5.93 2.13 -14.26
CA ALA A 26 -5.95 1.79 -15.70
C ALA A 26 -7.30 2.11 -16.33
N ALA A 27 -8.41 1.78 -15.65
CA ALA A 27 -9.76 2.08 -16.12
C ALA A 27 -10.04 3.61 -16.18
N SER A 28 -9.38 4.42 -15.33
CA SER A 28 -9.47 5.89 -15.41
C SER A 28 -8.58 6.50 -16.51
N GLY A 29 -7.86 5.67 -17.28
CA GLY A 29 -7.05 6.11 -18.43
C GLY A 29 -5.59 6.44 -18.09
N ALA A 30 -5.14 6.25 -16.85
CA ALA A 30 -3.73 6.44 -16.49
C ALA A 30 -2.83 5.37 -17.16
N ARG A 31 -1.59 5.72 -17.45
CA ARG A 31 -0.53 4.76 -17.74
C ARG A 31 -0.04 4.18 -16.41
N VAL A 32 -0.23 2.88 -16.20
CA VAL A 32 0.10 2.23 -14.92
C VAL A 32 1.26 1.26 -15.10
N ILE A 33 2.26 1.37 -14.24
CA ILE A 33 3.38 0.42 -14.14
C ILE A 33 3.22 -0.32 -12.81
N ALA A 34 2.82 -1.59 -12.89
CA ALA A 34 2.71 -2.46 -11.73
C ALA A 34 4.05 -3.15 -11.46
N THR A 35 4.45 -3.29 -10.19
CA THR A 35 5.64 -4.08 -9.86
C THR A 35 5.31 -5.25 -8.95
N GLY A 36 6.14 -6.29 -9.01
CA GLY A 36 6.03 -7.48 -8.17
C GLY A 36 7.31 -8.31 -8.25
N ARG A 37 7.51 -9.23 -7.33
CA ARG A 37 8.73 -10.07 -7.28
C ARG A 37 8.71 -11.20 -8.31
N ASP A 38 7.55 -11.79 -8.52
CA ASP A 38 7.35 -12.93 -9.41
C ASP A 38 6.77 -12.44 -10.75
N ASN A 39 7.57 -12.58 -11.81
CA ASN A 39 7.18 -12.11 -13.14
C ASN A 39 5.96 -12.88 -13.68
N GLY A 40 5.87 -14.20 -13.46
CA GLY A 40 4.74 -15.00 -13.95
C GLY A 40 3.43 -14.54 -13.33
N LYS A 41 3.38 -14.44 -12.00
CA LYS A 41 2.20 -13.92 -11.26
C LYS A 41 1.87 -12.49 -11.63
N LEU A 42 2.87 -11.64 -11.82
CA LEU A 42 2.65 -10.24 -12.22
C LEU A 42 2.01 -10.17 -13.60
N GLN A 43 2.55 -10.87 -14.61
CA GLN A 43 2.01 -10.87 -15.96
C GLN A 43 0.61 -11.49 -16.03
N GLU A 44 0.36 -12.56 -15.29
CA GLU A 44 -0.99 -13.14 -15.14
C GLU A 44 -1.97 -12.13 -14.54
N ALA A 45 -1.56 -11.45 -13.46
CA ALA A 45 -2.42 -10.52 -12.74
C ALA A 45 -2.82 -9.27 -13.56
N ILE A 46 -1.89 -8.76 -14.39
CA ILE A 46 -2.14 -7.57 -15.21
C ILE A 46 -2.59 -7.92 -16.63
N GLY A 47 -2.53 -9.18 -17.02
CA GLY A 47 -2.98 -9.64 -18.33
C GLY A 47 -4.44 -9.26 -18.57
N GLY A 48 -4.71 -8.62 -19.70
CA GLY A 48 -6.06 -8.16 -20.06
C GLY A 48 -6.51 -6.83 -19.45
N LEU A 49 -5.69 -6.12 -18.65
CA LEU A 49 -6.06 -4.82 -18.09
C LEU A 49 -5.95 -3.64 -19.08
N GLY A 50 -5.43 -3.88 -20.27
CA GLY A 50 -5.30 -2.88 -21.33
C GLY A 50 -3.86 -2.51 -21.67
N ALA A 51 -3.69 -1.86 -22.84
CA ALA A 51 -2.36 -1.48 -23.35
C ALA A 51 -1.67 -0.37 -22.52
N ASN A 52 -2.42 0.31 -21.65
CA ASN A 52 -1.91 1.33 -20.75
C ASN A 52 -1.35 0.75 -19.42
N VAL A 53 -1.34 -0.59 -19.26
CA VAL A 53 -0.75 -1.27 -18.11
C VAL A 53 0.49 -2.04 -18.53
N SER A 54 1.57 -1.90 -17.77
CA SER A 54 2.80 -2.67 -17.93
C SER A 54 3.29 -3.21 -16.59
N GLY A 55 4.11 -4.26 -16.62
CA GLY A 55 4.69 -4.88 -15.43
C GLY A 55 6.21 -4.81 -15.42
N ALA A 56 6.81 -4.63 -14.24
CA ALA A 56 8.24 -4.77 -14.00
C ALA A 56 8.48 -5.68 -12.78
N ALA A 57 9.19 -6.79 -12.99
CA ALA A 57 9.46 -7.76 -11.94
C ALA A 57 10.84 -7.53 -11.33
N PHE A 58 10.86 -7.26 -10.01
CA PHE A 58 12.07 -7.18 -9.19
C PHE A 58 11.71 -7.27 -7.70
N ASP A 59 12.69 -7.53 -6.85
CA ASP A 59 12.51 -7.47 -5.41
C ASP A 59 12.68 -6.02 -4.93
N ALA A 60 11.64 -5.45 -4.33
CA ALA A 60 11.68 -4.10 -3.78
C ALA A 60 12.54 -3.99 -2.49
N CYS A 61 13.03 -5.11 -1.95
CA CYS A 61 14.06 -5.14 -0.91
C CYS A 61 15.48 -5.02 -1.48
N ASP A 62 15.64 -5.05 -2.82
CA ASP A 62 16.91 -4.80 -3.49
C ASP A 62 16.98 -3.34 -3.94
N ARG A 63 17.78 -2.56 -3.21
CA ARG A 63 17.97 -1.14 -3.48
C ARG A 63 18.51 -0.88 -4.89
N GLY A 64 19.43 -1.72 -5.38
CA GLY A 64 20.00 -1.58 -6.72
C GLY A 64 18.94 -1.79 -7.81
N ALA A 65 18.07 -2.79 -7.61
CA ALA A 65 16.95 -3.05 -8.51
C ALA A 65 15.92 -1.89 -8.52
N LEU A 66 15.63 -1.30 -7.34
CA LEU A 66 14.77 -0.12 -7.24
C LEU A 66 15.35 1.08 -7.98
N ASP A 67 16.63 1.42 -7.75
CA ASP A 67 17.29 2.56 -8.39
C ASP A 67 17.32 2.37 -9.92
N ALA A 68 17.69 1.19 -10.42
CA ALA A 68 17.68 0.86 -11.84
C ALA A 68 16.28 0.93 -12.47
N PHE A 69 15.27 0.45 -11.74
CA PHE A 69 13.88 0.52 -12.20
C PHE A 69 13.41 1.97 -12.37
N PHE A 70 13.62 2.82 -11.37
CA PHE A 70 13.17 4.21 -11.44
C PHE A 70 13.98 5.04 -12.45
N GLU A 71 15.29 4.78 -12.60
CA GLU A 71 16.11 5.40 -13.64
C GLU A 71 15.58 5.07 -15.04
N LYS A 72 15.27 3.79 -15.30
CA LYS A 72 14.70 3.34 -16.57
C LYS A 72 13.28 3.88 -16.82
N THR A 73 12.46 3.97 -15.75
CA THR A 73 11.08 4.43 -15.84
C THR A 73 11.01 5.92 -16.18
N GLY A 74 11.95 6.72 -15.67
CA GLY A 74 11.96 8.17 -15.82
C GLY A 74 10.85 8.86 -15.01
N PRO A 75 10.44 10.08 -15.39
CA PRO A 75 9.49 10.86 -14.62
C PRO A 75 8.12 10.20 -14.44
N VAL A 76 7.62 10.14 -13.20
CA VAL A 76 6.30 9.63 -12.83
C VAL A 76 5.45 10.71 -12.17
N ASP A 77 4.14 10.65 -12.36
CA ASP A 77 3.21 11.61 -11.74
C ASP A 77 2.79 11.15 -10.35
N HIS A 78 2.59 9.85 -10.16
CA HIS A 78 2.14 9.30 -8.88
C HIS A 78 2.85 7.99 -8.55
N LEU A 79 3.21 7.84 -7.29
CA LEU A 79 3.82 6.63 -6.72
C LEU A 79 2.94 6.08 -5.61
N VAL A 80 2.53 4.82 -5.72
CA VAL A 80 1.74 4.12 -4.73
C VAL A 80 2.52 2.92 -4.19
N LEU A 81 2.66 2.85 -2.87
CA LEU A 81 3.44 1.82 -2.18
C LEU A 81 2.50 0.90 -1.39
N THR A 82 2.30 -0.32 -1.90
CA THR A 82 1.38 -1.31 -1.32
C THR A 82 2.11 -2.54 -0.77
N LEU A 83 3.42 -2.43 -0.57
CA LEU A 83 4.23 -3.51 -0.01
C LEU A 83 3.75 -3.87 1.40
N SER A 84 3.61 -5.16 1.67
CA SER A 84 3.06 -5.68 2.92
C SER A 84 3.88 -6.84 3.45
N GLY A 85 4.07 -6.85 4.77
CA GLY A 85 4.60 -7.97 5.53
C GLY A 85 3.48 -8.78 6.20
N GLY A 86 3.85 -9.73 7.04
CA GLY A 86 2.90 -10.57 7.78
C GLY A 86 3.41 -11.00 9.15
N GLU A 87 4.56 -10.47 9.56
CA GLU A 87 5.22 -10.80 10.82
C GLU A 87 5.19 -9.63 11.81
N GLY A 88 5.43 -9.92 13.09
CA GLY A 88 5.44 -8.93 14.16
C GLY A 88 4.13 -8.83 14.96
N ALA A 89 3.18 -9.76 14.77
CA ALA A 89 2.00 -9.90 15.63
C ALA A 89 2.29 -10.89 16.78
N GLY A 90 1.59 -10.71 17.91
CA GLY A 90 1.65 -11.58 19.08
C GLY A 90 1.50 -10.81 20.37
N GLU A 91 1.12 -11.50 21.46
CA GLU A 91 1.06 -10.92 22.80
C GLU A 91 2.42 -10.35 23.21
N PHE A 92 2.46 -9.13 23.69
CA PHE A 92 3.70 -8.36 23.86
C PHE A 92 4.75 -9.07 24.74
N ALA A 93 4.35 -9.69 25.81
CA ALA A 93 5.26 -10.41 26.72
C ALA A 93 5.91 -11.66 26.07
N GLN A 94 5.34 -12.18 24.99
CA GLN A 94 5.77 -13.39 24.28
C GLN A 94 6.15 -13.08 22.82
N LEU A 95 6.13 -11.81 22.42
CA LEU A 95 6.41 -11.40 21.05
C LEU A 95 7.85 -11.78 20.65
N ASP A 96 7.99 -12.60 19.61
CA ASP A 96 9.28 -12.87 19.01
C ASP A 96 9.84 -11.60 18.35
N LEU A 97 10.84 -10.99 18.98
CA LEU A 97 11.49 -9.79 18.47
C LEU A 97 12.22 -10.01 17.13
N GLN A 98 12.59 -11.25 16.79
CA GLN A 98 13.12 -11.55 15.46
C GLN A 98 12.02 -11.53 14.40
N SER A 99 10.82 -12.04 14.73
CA SER A 99 9.66 -11.90 13.87
C SER A 99 9.30 -10.41 13.65
N LEU A 100 9.36 -9.59 14.70
CA LEU A 100 9.15 -8.15 14.56
C LEU A 100 10.20 -7.49 13.64
N ARG A 101 11.49 -7.84 13.78
CA ARG A 101 12.54 -7.36 12.87
C ARG A 101 12.24 -7.74 11.42
N ARG A 102 11.89 -9.00 11.15
CA ARG A 102 11.48 -9.44 9.81
C ARG A 102 10.24 -8.71 9.30
N GLY A 103 9.33 -8.34 10.20
CA GLY A 103 8.18 -7.50 9.87
C GLY A 103 8.58 -6.09 9.35
N PHE A 104 9.56 -5.45 10.00
CA PHE A 104 10.14 -4.19 9.52
C PHE A 104 10.84 -4.37 8.17
N GLU A 105 11.65 -5.42 8.01
CA GLU A 105 12.34 -5.73 6.75
C GLU A 105 11.38 -6.04 5.60
N ALA A 106 10.22 -6.62 5.90
CA ALA A 106 9.25 -6.98 4.87
C ALA A 106 8.33 -5.83 4.45
N LYS A 107 8.17 -4.78 5.28
CA LYS A 107 7.21 -3.69 5.01
C LYS A 107 7.81 -2.30 5.12
N PHE A 108 8.41 -1.96 6.27
CA PHE A 108 8.87 -0.60 6.53
C PHE A 108 10.02 -0.21 5.58
N TRP A 109 11.10 -0.98 5.61
CA TRP A 109 12.28 -0.67 4.81
C TRP A 109 12.00 -0.65 3.31
N PRO A 110 11.34 -1.66 2.72
CA PRO A 110 11.06 -1.63 1.28
C PRO A 110 10.14 -0.47 0.87
N GLN A 111 9.19 -0.06 1.71
CA GLN A 111 8.38 1.12 1.42
C GLN A 111 9.20 2.41 1.51
N LEU A 112 10.09 2.54 2.51
CA LEU A 112 10.96 3.70 2.65
C LEU A 112 11.95 3.81 1.49
N GLU A 113 12.59 2.71 1.12
CA GLU A 113 13.54 2.66 0.00
C GLU A 113 12.88 2.95 -1.34
N ALA A 114 11.70 2.38 -1.58
CA ALA A 114 10.92 2.66 -2.78
C ALA A 114 10.44 4.12 -2.82
N ALA A 115 10.03 4.68 -1.68
CA ALA A 115 9.67 6.09 -1.57
C ALA A 115 10.86 7.00 -1.90
N GLN A 116 12.04 6.69 -1.33
CA GLN A 116 13.24 7.49 -1.55
C GLN A 116 13.75 7.40 -2.99
N ALA A 117 13.77 6.21 -3.58
CA ALA A 117 14.17 6.02 -4.98
C ALA A 117 13.19 6.70 -5.94
N GLY A 118 11.87 6.50 -5.73
CA GLY A 118 10.82 7.09 -6.57
C GLY A 118 10.69 8.60 -6.43
N ALA A 119 10.98 9.18 -5.25
CA ALA A 119 10.95 10.64 -5.05
C ALA A 119 11.89 11.39 -5.99
N ARG A 120 12.99 10.77 -6.44
CA ARG A 120 13.96 11.36 -7.38
C ARG A 120 13.39 11.59 -8.77
N VAL A 121 12.41 10.80 -9.16
CA VAL A 121 11.75 10.85 -10.48
C VAL A 121 10.29 11.32 -10.40
N LEU A 122 9.81 11.63 -9.21
CA LEU A 122 8.45 12.14 -9.01
C LEU A 122 8.35 13.56 -9.58
N ARG A 123 7.40 13.76 -10.50
CA ARG A 123 7.16 15.08 -11.09
C ARG A 123 6.67 16.07 -10.03
N LYS A 124 7.05 17.33 -10.18
CA LYS A 124 6.54 18.42 -9.33
C LYS A 124 5.01 18.47 -9.43
N GLY A 125 4.34 18.51 -8.27
CA GLY A 125 2.88 18.47 -8.19
C GLY A 125 2.27 17.07 -8.23
N GLY A 126 3.09 16.03 -8.39
CA GLY A 126 2.68 14.63 -8.28
C GLY A 126 2.33 14.20 -6.87
N SER A 127 2.18 12.89 -6.64
CA SER A 127 1.90 12.36 -5.29
C SER A 127 2.58 11.05 -4.97
N LEU A 128 2.90 10.88 -3.69
CA LEU A 128 3.33 9.65 -3.06
C LEU A 128 2.25 9.19 -2.07
N THR A 129 1.79 7.95 -2.21
CA THR A 129 0.78 7.36 -1.32
C THR A 129 1.30 6.05 -0.72
N PHE A 130 1.40 6.01 0.61
CA PHE A 130 1.71 4.79 1.35
C PHE A 130 0.43 4.01 1.67
N VAL A 131 0.54 2.67 1.74
CA VAL A 131 -0.50 1.82 2.32
C VAL A 131 0.04 1.22 3.61
N THR A 132 -0.56 1.63 4.73
CA THR A 132 -0.21 1.19 6.09
C THR A 132 -1.15 0.10 6.58
N ALA A 133 -1.62 0.18 7.79
CA ALA A 133 -2.72 -0.61 8.33
C ALA A 133 -3.25 0.04 9.60
N ILE A 134 -4.52 -0.20 9.90
CA ILE A 134 -5.21 0.38 11.05
C ILE A 134 -4.58 -0.02 12.41
N SER A 135 -3.74 -1.08 12.43
CA SER A 135 -2.98 -1.44 13.62
C SER A 135 -2.11 -0.31 14.18
N ALA A 136 -1.75 0.69 13.37
CA ALA A 136 -1.09 1.91 13.84
C ALA A 136 -1.97 2.77 14.76
N ARG A 137 -3.29 2.59 14.73
CA ARG A 137 -4.28 3.47 15.34
C ARG A 137 -5.32 2.75 16.19
N ASN A 138 -5.51 1.44 16.01
CA ASN A 138 -6.32 0.64 16.88
C ASN A 138 -5.47 0.15 18.08
N SER A 139 -6.13 -0.19 19.19
CA SER A 139 -5.46 -0.65 20.40
C SER A 139 -5.72 -2.13 20.68
N LEU A 140 -5.80 -2.95 19.63
CA LEU A 140 -6.07 -4.38 19.77
C LEU A 140 -4.88 -5.11 20.42
N PRO A 141 -5.12 -5.96 21.45
CA PRO A 141 -4.09 -6.82 22.00
C PRO A 141 -3.39 -7.66 20.91
N GLY A 142 -2.11 -7.91 21.07
CA GLY A 142 -1.31 -8.68 20.10
C GLY A 142 -0.89 -7.91 18.84
N THR A 143 -1.25 -6.63 18.70
CA THR A 143 -0.89 -5.84 17.51
C THR A 143 0.22 -4.82 17.75
N ALA A 144 0.85 -4.76 18.92
CA ALA A 144 1.86 -3.75 19.26
C ALA A 144 3.03 -3.69 18.26
N GLY A 145 3.54 -4.84 17.79
CA GLY A 145 4.60 -4.87 16.77
C GLY A 145 4.11 -4.37 15.41
N LEU A 146 2.91 -4.75 14.99
CA LEU A 146 2.29 -4.24 13.75
C LEU A 146 2.03 -2.74 13.85
N ALA A 147 1.62 -2.26 15.03
CA ALA A 147 1.43 -0.83 15.30
C ALA A 147 2.74 -0.05 15.13
N ALA A 148 3.85 -0.60 15.65
CA ALA A 148 5.17 0.00 15.48
C ALA A 148 5.58 0.11 14.01
N ILE A 149 5.41 -0.97 13.22
CA ILE A 149 5.76 -1.00 11.79
C ILE A 149 4.93 0.04 11.01
N ASN A 150 3.61 0.02 11.16
CA ASN A 150 2.72 0.90 10.41
C ASN A 150 2.78 2.34 10.92
N GLY A 151 2.89 2.53 12.23
CA GLY A 151 3.04 3.84 12.86
C GLY A 151 4.33 4.54 12.43
N ALA A 152 5.44 3.80 12.25
CA ALA A 152 6.69 4.37 11.74
C ALA A 152 6.50 4.97 10.32
N ILE A 153 5.75 4.30 9.43
CA ILE A 153 5.43 4.83 8.10
C ILE A 153 4.53 6.06 8.22
N GLU A 154 3.47 5.99 9.02
CA GLU A 154 2.52 7.10 9.18
C GLU A 154 3.17 8.35 9.76
N ALA A 155 4.12 8.19 10.70
CA ALA A 155 4.86 9.30 11.29
C ALA A 155 5.71 10.10 10.28
N MET A 156 6.15 9.47 9.19
CA MET A 156 6.94 10.15 8.14
C MET A 156 6.08 11.02 7.22
N VAL A 157 4.77 10.73 7.09
CA VAL A 157 3.90 11.35 6.07
C VAL A 157 3.92 12.87 6.12
N GLY A 158 3.76 13.44 7.30
CA GLY A 158 3.75 14.91 7.48
C GLY A 158 5.09 15.58 7.15
N SER A 159 6.21 14.96 7.56
CA SER A 159 7.56 15.48 7.25
C SER A 159 7.84 15.42 5.76
N LEU A 160 7.55 14.26 5.12
CA LEU A 160 7.73 14.08 3.68
C LEU A 160 6.85 15.02 2.86
N ALA A 161 5.61 15.30 3.29
CA ALA A 161 4.75 16.26 2.63
C ALA A 161 5.34 17.69 2.60
N ARG A 162 6.11 18.06 3.62
CA ARG A 162 6.81 19.35 3.67
C ARG A 162 8.10 19.35 2.86
N GLU A 163 8.84 18.25 2.88
CA GLU A 163 10.13 18.12 2.19
C GLU A 163 9.97 18.00 0.68
N LEU A 164 8.97 17.24 0.22
CA LEU A 164 8.76 16.96 -1.21
C LEU A 164 7.85 17.99 -1.91
N LYS A 165 7.49 19.08 -1.25
CA LYS A 165 6.67 20.13 -1.88
C LYS A 165 7.27 20.57 -3.23
N PRO A 166 6.46 20.82 -4.28
CA PRO A 166 4.98 20.87 -4.25
C PRO A 166 4.29 19.49 -4.45
N SER A 167 5.02 18.38 -4.41
CA SER A 167 4.43 17.04 -4.49
C SER A 167 3.72 16.70 -3.17
N ARG A 168 2.61 15.95 -3.26
CA ARG A 168 1.78 15.60 -2.10
C ARG A 168 2.20 14.24 -1.56
N VAL A 169 2.17 14.07 -0.24
CA VAL A 169 2.45 12.80 0.42
C VAL A 169 1.34 12.48 1.39
N ASN A 170 0.76 11.27 1.26
CA ASN A 170 -0.35 10.81 2.08
C ASN A 170 -0.20 9.31 2.38
N ALA A 171 -1.05 8.80 3.24
CA ALA A 171 -1.21 7.36 3.45
C ALA A 171 -2.69 6.96 3.48
N VAL A 172 -2.96 5.70 3.13
CA VAL A 172 -4.21 5.03 3.44
C VAL A 172 -3.92 3.97 4.50
N SER A 173 -4.73 3.93 5.55
CA SER A 173 -4.65 3.00 6.68
C SER A 173 -5.85 2.04 6.63
N PRO A 174 -5.72 0.88 5.95
CA PRO A 174 -6.82 -0.08 5.83
C PRO A 174 -7.11 -0.79 7.14
N GLY A 175 -8.38 -1.10 7.36
CA GLY A 175 -8.83 -2.03 8.37
C GLY A 175 -8.69 -3.49 7.95
N LEU A 176 -9.69 -4.30 8.30
CA LEU A 176 -9.78 -5.70 7.90
C LEU A 176 -10.25 -5.78 6.44
N ILE A 177 -9.34 -6.13 5.53
CA ILE A 177 -9.60 -6.21 4.08
C ILE A 177 -9.44 -7.65 3.60
N ASP A 178 -10.41 -8.18 2.87
CA ASP A 178 -10.35 -9.53 2.29
C ASP A 178 -9.43 -9.54 1.07
N THR A 179 -8.21 -10.03 1.27
CA THR A 179 -7.17 -10.09 0.26
C THR A 179 -6.45 -11.43 0.31
N PRO A 180 -5.67 -11.81 -0.71
CA PRO A 180 -4.80 -12.99 -0.66
C PRO A 180 -3.77 -12.99 0.48
N TRP A 181 -3.59 -11.87 1.19
CA TRP A 181 -2.77 -11.81 2.40
C TRP A 181 -3.23 -12.84 3.45
N TRP A 182 -4.53 -13.14 3.51
CA TRP A 182 -5.14 -14.09 4.43
C TRP A 182 -4.90 -15.55 4.07
N ASN A 183 -4.36 -15.87 2.88
CA ASN A 183 -4.06 -17.25 2.47
C ASN A 183 -2.99 -17.93 3.36
N ARG A 184 -2.30 -17.16 4.19
CA ARG A 184 -1.35 -17.65 5.21
C ARG A 184 -2.02 -18.11 6.50
N VAL A 185 -3.30 -17.81 6.67
CA VAL A 185 -4.12 -18.18 7.83
C VAL A 185 -5.03 -19.34 7.43
N PRO A 186 -5.22 -20.38 8.25
CA PRO A 186 -6.18 -21.45 7.96
C PRO A 186 -7.58 -20.89 7.71
N THR A 187 -8.25 -21.39 6.66
CA THR A 187 -9.55 -20.85 6.20
C THR A 187 -10.58 -20.76 7.33
N ALA A 188 -10.71 -21.78 8.16
CA ALA A 188 -11.65 -21.78 9.27
C ALA A 188 -11.39 -20.63 10.27
N MET A 189 -10.10 -20.37 10.57
CA MET A 189 -9.73 -19.27 11.47
C MET A 189 -10.02 -17.90 10.83
N LYS A 190 -9.75 -17.75 9.52
CA LYS A 190 -10.10 -16.54 8.78
C LYS A 190 -11.62 -16.30 8.82
N ASP A 191 -12.40 -17.32 8.50
CA ASP A 191 -13.85 -17.21 8.40
C ASP A 191 -14.48 -16.88 9.78
N ASP A 192 -13.98 -17.48 10.85
CA ASP A 192 -14.40 -17.18 12.21
C ASP A 192 -14.06 -15.74 12.61
N LEU A 193 -12.83 -15.31 12.33
CA LEU A 193 -12.41 -13.93 12.59
C LEU A 193 -13.28 -12.94 11.81
N PHE A 194 -13.52 -13.19 10.53
CA PHE A 194 -14.32 -12.30 9.69
C PHE A 194 -15.77 -12.21 10.20
N ARG A 195 -16.36 -13.33 10.60
CA ARG A 195 -17.72 -13.37 11.16
C ARG A 195 -17.82 -12.55 12.44
N GLN A 196 -16.88 -12.75 13.38
CA GLN A 196 -16.83 -12.01 14.63
C GLN A 196 -16.66 -10.51 14.41
N GLN A 197 -15.77 -10.13 13.49
CA GLN A 197 -15.52 -8.73 13.19
C GLN A 197 -16.70 -8.03 12.52
N VAL A 198 -17.45 -8.72 11.65
CA VAL A 198 -18.66 -8.17 11.00
C VAL A 198 -19.70 -7.75 12.00
N GLU A 199 -19.85 -8.50 13.11
CA GLU A 199 -20.81 -8.19 14.18
C GLU A 199 -20.49 -6.89 14.92
N THR A 200 -19.22 -6.51 14.99
CA THR A 200 -18.73 -5.32 15.72
C THR A 200 -18.43 -4.13 14.81
N LEU A 201 -18.07 -4.38 13.55
CA LEU A 201 -17.71 -3.32 12.60
C LEU A 201 -18.90 -2.39 12.32
N PRO A 202 -18.76 -1.06 12.51
CA PRO A 202 -19.85 -0.10 12.26
C PRO A 202 -20.45 -0.18 10.84
N VAL A 203 -19.64 -0.51 9.82
CA VAL A 203 -20.15 -0.69 8.44
C VAL A 203 -20.76 -2.07 8.18
N GLY A 204 -20.73 -3.00 9.11
CA GLY A 204 -21.38 -4.31 9.03
C GLY A 204 -20.81 -5.26 7.97
N ARG A 205 -19.59 -5.05 7.51
CA ARG A 205 -18.91 -5.92 6.55
C ARG A 205 -17.39 -5.81 6.63
N VAL A 206 -16.71 -6.88 6.22
CA VAL A 206 -15.27 -6.83 5.93
C VAL A 206 -15.03 -5.97 4.68
N GLY A 207 -13.95 -5.18 4.70
CA GLY A 207 -13.55 -4.36 3.56
C GLY A 207 -13.06 -5.22 2.38
N GLN A 208 -13.16 -4.64 1.18
CA GLN A 208 -12.65 -5.25 -0.05
C GLN A 208 -11.47 -4.42 -0.59
N PRO A 209 -10.58 -5.00 -1.41
CA PRO A 209 -9.50 -4.25 -2.04
C PRO A 209 -9.96 -2.98 -2.76
N GLN A 210 -11.17 -3.00 -3.32
CA GLN A 210 -11.81 -1.87 -4.01
C GLN A 210 -12.04 -0.67 -3.09
N ASP A 211 -12.39 -0.91 -1.83
CA ASP A 211 -12.60 0.18 -0.86
C ASP A 211 -11.29 0.98 -0.67
N VAL A 212 -10.18 0.28 -0.52
CA VAL A 212 -8.86 0.89 -0.34
C VAL A 212 -8.35 1.53 -1.63
N ALA A 213 -8.51 0.86 -2.78
CA ALA A 213 -8.11 1.39 -4.08
C ALA A 213 -8.86 2.69 -4.42
N HIS A 214 -10.11 2.82 -3.98
CA HIS A 214 -10.88 4.06 -4.12
C HIS A 214 -10.29 5.21 -3.29
N ALA A 215 -9.90 4.95 -2.04
CA ALA A 215 -9.24 5.94 -1.20
C ALA A 215 -7.88 6.37 -1.80
N ILE A 216 -7.11 5.42 -2.37
CA ILE A 216 -5.86 5.72 -3.08
C ILE A 216 -6.13 6.61 -4.30
N GLN A 217 -7.12 6.28 -5.13
CA GLN A 217 -7.48 7.10 -6.29
C GLN A 217 -7.90 8.52 -5.86
N PHE A 218 -8.71 8.66 -4.81
CA PHE A 218 -9.06 9.96 -4.26
C PHE A 218 -7.80 10.78 -3.90
N LEU A 219 -6.80 10.18 -3.26
CA LEU A 219 -5.55 10.87 -2.91
C LEU A 219 -4.71 11.25 -4.13
N ILE A 220 -4.81 10.50 -5.23
CA ILE A 220 -4.17 10.83 -6.49
C ILE A 220 -4.86 12.03 -7.14
N GLU A 221 -6.18 11.99 -7.26
CA GLU A 221 -6.99 12.98 -7.99
C GLU A 221 -7.21 14.29 -7.21
N ASN A 222 -7.27 14.22 -5.86
CA ASN A 222 -7.47 15.40 -5.05
C ASN A 222 -6.15 16.18 -4.85
N GLY A 223 -5.99 17.23 -5.62
CA GLY A 223 -4.80 18.08 -5.61
C GLY A 223 -4.59 18.92 -4.34
N TYR A 224 -5.54 18.92 -3.40
CA TYR A 224 -5.50 19.78 -2.19
C TYR A 224 -5.31 18.98 -0.88
N THR A 225 -5.12 17.63 -0.98
CA THR A 225 -4.93 16.76 0.16
C THR A 225 -3.47 16.33 0.26
N THR A 226 -2.78 16.69 1.34
CA THR A 226 -1.39 16.28 1.64
C THR A 226 -1.13 16.20 3.13
N GLY A 227 -0.18 15.38 3.56
CA GLY A 227 0.21 15.20 4.96
C GLY A 227 -0.83 14.44 5.80
N THR A 228 -1.77 13.71 5.17
CA THR A 228 -2.85 13.02 5.87
C THR A 228 -2.73 11.50 5.78
N VAL A 229 -3.35 10.84 6.74
CA VAL A 229 -3.60 9.40 6.74
C VAL A 229 -5.11 9.20 6.71
N ILE A 230 -5.63 8.59 5.65
CA ILE A 230 -7.05 8.26 5.52
C ILE A 230 -7.28 6.86 6.10
N GLU A 231 -8.08 6.77 7.17
CA GLU A 231 -8.55 5.48 7.68
C GLU A 231 -9.64 4.94 6.76
N CYS A 232 -9.35 3.79 6.14
CA CYS A 232 -10.27 3.02 5.32
C CYS A 232 -10.54 1.68 6.02
N ASP A 233 -11.20 1.72 7.18
CA ASP A 233 -11.22 0.66 8.17
C ASP A 233 -12.61 0.14 8.55
N GLY A 234 -13.68 0.68 7.95
CA GLY A 234 -15.05 0.31 8.31
C GLY A 234 -15.45 0.69 9.73
N GLY A 235 -14.67 1.54 10.38
CA GLY A 235 -14.85 1.93 11.78
C GLY A 235 -14.16 0.99 12.77
N LEU A 236 -13.27 0.11 12.34
CA LEU A 236 -12.57 -0.86 13.21
C LEU A 236 -11.82 -0.20 14.37
N ARG A 237 -11.32 1.03 14.21
CA ARG A 237 -10.66 1.76 15.29
C ARG A 237 -11.60 2.27 16.40
N LEU A 238 -12.90 2.21 16.17
CA LEU A 238 -13.92 2.73 17.10
C LEU A 238 -14.50 1.64 18.02
N VAL A 239 -14.13 0.38 17.80
CA VAL A 239 -14.67 -0.79 18.49
C VAL A 239 -13.57 -1.65 19.12
#